data_3d7cd4f78c02e86acc6dd2b8a2190c11
#
_entry.id   3d7cd4f78c02e86acc6dd2b8a2190c11
#
_cell.length_a   1.000
_cell.length_b   1.000
_cell.length_c   1.000
_cell.angle_alpha   90.00
_cell.angle_beta   90.00
_cell.angle_gamma   90.00
#
_symmetry.space_group_name_H-M   'P 1'
#
loop_
_entity.id
_entity.type
_entity.pdbx_description
1 polymer ?
#
loop_
_entity_poly.entity_id
_entity_poly.type
_entity_poly.pdbx_seq_one_letter_code
_entity_poly.pdbx_strand_id
1 'polypeptide(L)'
;MEIPGTSFNEVTQVKQNLYKRASLLAQITVFYNLIEGLVSVFFGAEDETLSLLGFGIDSFVEVMSGIGIWYMVRRIRNDPEAHPGAFEKTALQITGISFYILAVGLTITASINIYQGHRPETTFWGIVIALISIFTMWALIHFKVKAGRQLNSDAILEDANCTKTCLYLSLILLLASVGYEITGIGGIDSIGAVLIAIFSFREGREAFEKARGESRHCDNAESS
;
A
#
# COMPACT_ATOMS: atom_id res chain seq x y z
N MET A 1 -17.72 -10.28 27.13
CA MET A 1 -18.51 -11.51 26.88
C MET A 1 -17.54 -12.68 27.08
N GLU A 2 -17.53 -13.24 28.28
CA GLU A 2 -16.65 -14.36 28.65
C GLU A 2 -17.20 -15.64 28.01
N ILE A 3 -16.37 -16.32 27.25
CA ILE A 3 -16.69 -17.64 26.70
C ILE A 3 -16.46 -18.65 27.83
N PRO A 4 -17.50 -19.31 28.35
CA PRO A 4 -17.36 -20.26 29.47
C PRO A 4 -16.61 -21.50 28.98
N GLY A 5 -15.42 -21.77 29.55
CA GLY A 5 -14.71 -23.04 29.38
C GLY A 5 -13.29 -22.97 28.78
N THR A 6 -12.79 -21.81 28.37
CA THR A 6 -11.41 -21.67 27.86
C THR A 6 -10.46 -21.29 29.01
N SER A 7 -9.40 -22.08 29.21
CA SER A 7 -8.37 -21.77 30.20
C SER A 7 -7.61 -20.50 29.77
N PHE A 8 -7.15 -19.70 30.75
CA PHE A 8 -6.35 -18.48 30.52
C PHE A 8 -5.17 -18.74 29.56
N ASN A 9 -4.58 -19.93 29.63
CA ASN A 9 -3.47 -20.37 28.77
C ASN A 9 -3.91 -20.55 27.30
N GLU A 10 -5.13 -21.03 27.05
CA GLU A 10 -5.65 -21.20 25.67
C GLU A 10 -5.93 -19.86 25.01
N VAL A 11 -6.51 -18.91 25.73
CA VAL A 11 -6.75 -17.54 25.23
C VAL A 11 -5.43 -16.85 24.87
N THR A 12 -4.41 -17.01 25.71
CA THR A 12 -3.08 -16.44 25.49
C THR A 12 -2.39 -17.07 24.27
N GLN A 13 -2.50 -18.39 24.09
CA GLN A 13 -1.94 -19.08 22.94
C GLN A 13 -2.64 -18.68 21.62
N VAL A 14 -3.95 -18.53 21.64
CA VAL A 14 -4.71 -18.07 20.47
C VAL A 14 -4.27 -16.66 20.05
N LYS A 15 -4.16 -15.73 21.01
CA LYS A 15 -3.66 -14.37 20.72
C LYS A 15 -2.24 -14.39 20.15
N GLN A 16 -1.33 -15.13 20.72
CA GLN A 16 0.05 -15.24 20.21
C GLN A 16 0.10 -15.80 18.78
N ASN A 17 -0.71 -16.79 18.46
CA ASN A 17 -0.80 -17.33 17.10
C ASN A 17 -1.37 -16.33 16.09
N LEU A 18 -2.33 -15.50 16.50
CA LEU A 18 -2.87 -14.43 15.66
C LEU A 18 -1.84 -13.33 15.39
N TYR A 19 -1.05 -12.92 16.40
CA TYR A 19 0.05 -11.96 16.19
C TYR A 19 1.17 -12.53 15.29
N LYS A 20 1.48 -13.83 15.38
CA LYS A 20 2.41 -14.49 14.45
C LYS A 20 1.88 -14.44 13.01
N ARG A 21 0.59 -14.71 12.81
CA ARG A 21 -0.05 -14.61 11.48
C ARG A 21 -0.03 -13.19 10.94
N ALA A 22 -0.36 -12.19 11.76
CA ALA A 22 -0.30 -10.79 11.36
C ALA A 22 1.13 -10.36 10.96
N SER A 23 2.13 -10.74 11.75
CA SER A 23 3.54 -10.50 11.42
C SER A 23 3.98 -11.20 10.11
N LEU A 24 3.51 -12.43 9.87
CA LEU A 24 3.78 -13.13 8.62
C LEU A 24 3.12 -12.45 7.41
N LEU A 25 1.88 -12.00 7.55
CA LEU A 25 1.17 -11.26 6.49
C LEU A 25 1.90 -9.95 6.15
N ALA A 26 2.37 -9.20 7.16
CA ALA A 26 3.17 -7.98 6.94
C ALA A 26 4.48 -8.29 6.19
N GLN A 27 5.18 -9.37 6.54
CA GLN A 27 6.38 -9.82 5.82
C GLN A 27 6.07 -10.20 4.37
N ILE A 28 4.99 -10.96 4.13
CA ILE A 28 4.57 -11.34 2.77
C ILE A 28 4.29 -10.09 1.95
N THR A 29 3.61 -9.07 2.52
CA THR A 29 3.36 -7.80 1.83
C THR A 29 4.66 -7.10 1.45
N VAL A 30 5.62 -7.00 2.37
CA VAL A 30 6.92 -6.36 2.10
C VAL A 30 7.67 -7.07 0.98
N PHE A 31 7.77 -8.41 1.03
CA PHE A 31 8.45 -9.17 -0.01
C PHE A 31 7.73 -9.11 -1.36
N TYR A 32 6.40 -9.17 -1.34
CA TYR A 32 5.60 -9.05 -2.54
C TYR A 32 5.80 -7.69 -3.20
N ASN A 33 5.65 -6.59 -2.45
CA ASN A 33 5.84 -5.24 -2.98
C ASN A 33 7.27 -4.99 -3.46
N LEU A 34 8.28 -5.60 -2.83
CA LEU A 34 9.65 -5.52 -3.31
C LEU A 34 9.82 -6.14 -4.71
N ILE A 35 9.27 -7.34 -4.91
CA ILE A 35 9.32 -8.03 -6.21
C ILE A 35 8.48 -7.28 -7.23
N GLU A 36 7.27 -6.89 -6.86
CA GLU A 36 6.36 -6.11 -7.71
C GLU A 36 7.00 -4.79 -8.16
N GLY A 37 7.62 -4.06 -7.24
CA GLY A 37 8.34 -2.81 -7.55
C GLY A 37 9.48 -3.02 -8.53
N LEU A 38 10.32 -4.05 -8.33
CA LEU A 38 11.42 -4.37 -9.23
C LEU A 38 10.93 -4.71 -10.64
N VAL A 39 9.91 -5.56 -10.74
CA VAL A 39 9.35 -5.98 -12.03
C VAL A 39 8.65 -4.81 -12.73
N SER A 40 7.87 -4.03 -11.99
CA SER A 40 7.13 -2.88 -12.54
C SER A 40 8.06 -1.76 -13.02
N VAL A 41 9.13 -1.47 -12.26
CA VAL A 41 10.11 -0.45 -12.70
C VAL A 41 10.88 -0.93 -13.93
N PHE A 42 11.26 -2.22 -13.98
CA PHE A 42 11.96 -2.77 -15.13
C PHE A 42 11.12 -2.64 -16.41
N PHE A 43 9.91 -3.18 -16.43
CA PHE A 43 9.04 -3.11 -17.61
C PHE A 43 8.49 -1.71 -17.86
N GLY A 44 8.22 -0.92 -16.82
CA GLY A 44 7.78 0.46 -16.99
C GLY A 44 8.83 1.36 -17.66
N ALA A 45 10.12 1.09 -17.38
CA ALA A 45 11.23 1.79 -18.03
C ALA A 45 11.52 1.26 -19.45
N GLU A 46 11.41 -0.06 -19.66
CA GLU A 46 11.64 -0.69 -20.98
C GLU A 46 10.54 -0.31 -21.98
N ASP A 47 9.28 -0.37 -21.57
CA ASP A 47 8.11 -0.08 -22.42
C ASP A 47 7.76 1.42 -22.44
N GLU A 48 8.54 2.28 -21.80
CA GLU A 48 8.29 3.73 -21.66
C GLU A 48 6.91 4.06 -21.06
N THR A 49 6.39 3.16 -20.20
CA THR A 49 5.05 3.28 -19.59
C THR A 49 5.16 4.01 -18.25
N LEU A 50 4.71 5.27 -18.21
CA LEU A 50 4.86 6.12 -17.04
C LEU A 50 3.99 5.69 -15.85
N SER A 51 2.76 5.23 -16.12
CA SER A 51 1.88 4.72 -15.07
C SER A 51 2.44 3.45 -14.40
N LEU A 52 3.02 2.53 -15.17
CA LEU A 52 3.65 1.31 -14.64
C LEU A 52 4.93 1.62 -13.87
N LEU A 53 5.76 2.53 -14.37
CA LEU A 53 6.96 2.99 -13.67
C LEU A 53 6.61 3.67 -12.35
N GLY A 54 5.60 4.55 -12.36
CA GLY A 54 5.11 5.22 -11.15
C GLY A 54 4.56 4.24 -10.12
N PHE A 55 3.78 3.26 -10.56
CA PHE A 55 3.27 2.17 -9.72
C PHE A 55 4.41 1.35 -9.10
N GLY A 56 5.45 1.03 -9.86
CA GLY A 56 6.62 0.30 -9.34
C GLY A 56 7.41 1.08 -8.30
N ILE A 57 7.58 2.39 -8.47
CA ILE A 57 8.23 3.23 -7.45
C ILE A 57 7.36 3.32 -6.20
N ASP A 58 6.04 3.43 -6.34
CA ASP A 58 5.07 3.43 -5.23
C ASP A 58 5.18 2.14 -4.40
N SER A 59 5.31 0.98 -5.06
CA SER A 59 5.53 -0.31 -4.38
C SER A 59 6.78 -0.31 -3.49
N PHE A 60 7.87 0.38 -3.86
CA PHE A 60 9.04 0.53 -2.98
C PHE A 60 8.76 1.45 -1.79
N VAL A 61 7.98 2.51 -1.97
CA VAL A 61 7.57 3.38 -0.84
C VAL A 61 6.74 2.59 0.16
N GLU A 62 5.87 1.71 -0.32
CA GLU A 62 5.08 0.82 0.53
C GLU A 62 5.92 -0.23 1.26
N VAL A 63 7.01 -0.74 0.67
CA VAL A 63 7.98 -1.59 1.37
C VAL A 63 8.50 -0.89 2.62
N MET A 64 8.84 0.39 2.53
CA MET A 64 9.33 1.17 3.68
C MET A 64 8.25 1.32 4.75
N SER A 65 7.02 1.64 4.36
CA SER A 65 5.87 1.68 5.28
C SER A 65 5.61 0.33 5.92
N GLY A 66 5.59 -0.74 5.12
CA GLY A 66 5.36 -2.11 5.58
C GLY A 66 6.40 -2.61 6.59
N ILE A 67 7.68 -2.22 6.44
CA ILE A 67 8.72 -2.51 7.42
C ILE A 67 8.41 -1.83 8.76
N GLY A 68 7.97 -0.56 8.73
CA GLY A 68 7.55 0.17 9.93
C GLY A 68 6.40 -0.53 10.67
N ILE A 69 5.37 -0.93 9.93
CA ILE A 69 4.20 -1.65 10.46
C ILE A 69 4.61 -3.03 10.99
N TRP A 70 5.43 -3.77 10.26
CA TRP A 70 5.93 -5.08 10.72
C TRP A 70 6.69 -4.95 12.04
N TYR A 71 7.54 -3.95 12.17
CA TYR A 71 8.28 -3.68 13.42
C TYR A 71 7.32 -3.35 14.56
N MET A 72 6.31 -2.51 14.33
CA MET A 72 5.27 -2.16 15.29
C MET A 72 4.48 -3.39 15.77
N VAL A 73 4.00 -4.24 14.84
CA VAL A 73 3.29 -5.49 15.18
C VAL A 73 4.17 -6.43 16.02
N ARG A 74 5.46 -6.54 15.68
CA ARG A 74 6.40 -7.35 16.44
C ARG A 74 6.62 -6.81 17.85
N ARG A 75 6.65 -5.50 18.02
CA ARG A 75 6.81 -4.85 19.32
C ARG A 75 5.58 -5.02 20.20
N ILE A 76 4.37 -4.74 19.68
CA ILE A 76 3.11 -4.93 20.40
C ILE A 76 2.93 -6.38 20.86
N ARG A 77 3.39 -7.34 20.06
CA ARG A 77 3.37 -8.76 20.47
C ARG A 77 4.23 -9.03 21.71
N ASN A 78 5.36 -8.34 21.83
CA ASN A 78 6.28 -8.54 22.95
C ASN A 78 5.91 -7.69 24.18
N ASP A 79 5.32 -6.52 23.97
CA ASP A 79 4.87 -5.58 25.00
C ASP A 79 3.59 -4.86 24.53
N PRO A 80 2.39 -5.34 24.95
CA PRO A 80 1.11 -4.77 24.52
C PRO A 80 0.87 -3.32 24.96
N GLU A 81 1.59 -2.84 25.99
CA GLU A 81 1.47 -1.47 26.52
C GLU A 81 2.51 -0.51 25.92
N ALA A 82 3.38 -1.00 25.04
CA ALA A 82 4.40 -0.18 24.42
C ALA A 82 3.79 0.89 23.50
N HIS A 83 4.07 2.16 23.81
CA HIS A 83 3.69 3.29 22.94
C HIS A 83 4.49 3.30 21.62
N PRO A 84 3.96 3.93 20.54
CA PRO A 84 4.68 4.11 19.29
C PRO A 84 6.07 4.71 19.52
N GLY A 85 7.11 4.02 19.06
CA GLY A 85 8.50 4.44 19.29
C GLY A 85 8.98 5.47 18.27
N ALA A 86 10.15 6.07 18.53
CA ALA A 86 10.78 7.02 17.62
C ALA A 86 11.03 6.42 16.23
N PHE A 87 11.32 5.12 16.15
CA PHE A 87 11.56 4.42 14.88
C PHE A 87 10.32 4.42 13.99
N GLU A 88 9.15 4.11 14.52
CA GLU A 88 7.89 4.07 13.73
C GLU A 88 7.52 5.46 13.22
N LYS A 89 7.69 6.48 14.06
CA LYS A 89 7.47 7.87 13.68
C LYS A 89 8.41 8.30 12.55
N THR A 90 9.69 7.96 12.65
CA THR A 90 10.69 8.26 11.62
C THR A 90 10.37 7.50 10.32
N ALA A 91 9.98 6.22 10.39
CA ALA A 91 9.59 5.44 9.21
C ALA A 91 8.40 6.09 8.48
N LEU A 92 7.35 6.50 9.21
CA LEU A 92 6.20 7.21 8.64
C LEU A 92 6.58 8.55 8.01
N GLN A 93 7.50 9.31 8.62
CA GLN A 93 7.97 10.59 8.05
C GLN A 93 8.74 10.37 6.74
N ILE A 94 9.64 9.37 6.69
CA ILE A 94 10.39 9.02 5.48
C ILE A 94 9.42 8.58 4.39
N THR A 95 8.46 7.72 4.71
CA THR A 95 7.40 7.28 3.79
C THR A 95 6.62 8.47 3.23
N GLY A 96 6.19 9.40 4.10
CA GLY A 96 5.46 10.60 3.68
C GLY A 96 6.27 11.50 2.72
N ILE A 97 7.57 11.70 2.99
CA ILE A 97 8.46 12.46 2.10
C ILE A 97 8.60 11.74 0.76
N SER A 98 8.80 10.42 0.76
CA SER A 98 8.95 9.62 -0.46
C SER A 98 7.69 9.69 -1.34
N PHE A 99 6.50 9.63 -0.76
CA PHE A 99 5.25 9.83 -1.49
C PHE A 99 5.13 11.22 -2.12
N TYR A 100 5.58 12.28 -1.44
CA TYR A 100 5.57 13.62 -2.03
C TYR A 100 6.56 13.77 -3.19
N ILE A 101 7.77 13.19 -3.05
CA ILE A 101 8.76 13.19 -4.14
C ILE A 101 8.19 12.42 -5.35
N LEU A 102 7.57 11.27 -5.14
CA LEU A 102 6.92 10.49 -6.18
C LEU A 102 5.79 11.28 -6.86
N ALA A 103 4.88 11.89 -6.08
CA ALA A 103 3.77 12.67 -6.62
C ALA A 103 4.25 13.85 -7.48
N VAL A 104 5.25 14.58 -7.03
CA VAL A 104 5.83 15.72 -7.79
C VAL A 104 6.54 15.21 -9.04
N GLY A 105 7.36 14.17 -8.93
CA GLY A 105 8.08 13.58 -10.06
C GLY A 105 7.13 13.08 -11.14
N LEU A 106 6.10 12.30 -10.79
CA LEU A 106 5.11 11.81 -11.73
C LEU A 106 4.31 12.94 -12.39
N THR A 107 3.93 13.97 -11.63
CA THR A 107 3.19 15.10 -12.20
C THR A 107 4.02 15.86 -13.23
N ILE A 108 5.30 16.11 -12.94
CA ILE A 108 6.20 16.79 -13.88
C ILE A 108 6.40 15.95 -15.13
N THR A 109 6.74 14.67 -14.98
CA THR A 109 7.01 13.78 -16.10
C THR A 109 5.76 13.55 -16.96
N ALA A 110 4.59 13.33 -16.33
CA ALA A 110 3.32 13.22 -17.05
C ALA A 110 3.00 14.48 -17.87
N SER A 111 3.24 15.67 -17.30
CA SER A 111 3.01 16.94 -18.00
C SER A 111 3.94 17.09 -19.21
N ILE A 112 5.21 16.69 -19.08
CA ILE A 112 6.18 16.69 -20.18
C ILE A 112 5.74 15.71 -21.29
N ASN A 113 5.36 14.48 -20.92
CA ASN A 113 4.93 13.44 -21.86
C ASN A 113 3.67 13.86 -22.63
N ILE A 114 2.69 14.47 -21.97
CA ILE A 114 1.49 15.01 -22.62
C ILE A 114 1.88 16.12 -23.62
N TYR A 115 2.77 17.05 -23.21
CA TYR A 115 3.19 18.14 -24.09
C TYR A 115 3.98 17.67 -25.31
N GLN A 116 4.84 16.64 -25.14
CA GLN A 116 5.63 16.06 -26.22
C GLN A 116 4.85 15.08 -27.09
N GLY A 117 3.65 14.67 -26.67
CA GLY A 117 2.85 13.66 -27.34
C GLY A 117 3.48 12.26 -27.30
N HIS A 118 4.24 11.99 -26.21
CA HIS A 118 4.92 10.72 -26.00
C HIS A 118 3.91 9.56 -25.94
N ARG A 119 4.29 8.40 -26.50
CA ARG A 119 3.48 7.19 -26.50
C ARG A 119 4.32 6.02 -26.02
N PRO A 120 3.83 5.24 -25.04
CA PRO A 120 4.48 3.99 -24.67
C PRO A 120 4.61 3.04 -25.87
N GLU A 121 5.61 2.17 -25.87
CA GLU A 121 5.71 1.11 -26.88
C GLU A 121 4.58 0.09 -26.74
N THR A 122 4.33 -0.33 -25.49
CA THR A 122 3.21 -1.21 -25.10
C THR A 122 2.87 -0.98 -23.62
N THR A 123 1.67 -1.38 -23.20
CA THR A 123 1.27 -1.41 -21.79
C THR A 123 0.85 -2.82 -21.35
N PHE A 124 1.20 -3.83 -22.15
CA PHE A 124 0.85 -5.23 -21.86
C PHE A 124 1.31 -5.69 -20.46
N TRP A 125 2.56 -5.39 -20.09
CA TRP A 125 3.06 -5.72 -18.76
C TRP A 125 2.33 -4.99 -17.63
N GLY A 126 1.88 -3.76 -17.88
CA GLY A 126 1.02 -3.03 -16.95
C GLY A 126 -0.28 -3.78 -16.65
N ILE A 127 -0.92 -4.37 -17.67
CA ILE A 127 -2.12 -5.19 -17.49
C ILE A 127 -1.82 -6.45 -16.67
N VAL A 128 -0.76 -7.18 -17.02
CA VAL A 128 -0.40 -8.44 -16.35
C VAL A 128 -0.08 -8.19 -14.87
N ILE A 129 0.76 -7.18 -14.60
CA ILE A 129 1.17 -6.84 -13.22
C ILE A 129 -0.03 -6.35 -12.42
N ALA A 130 -0.87 -5.47 -12.98
CA ALA A 130 -2.06 -4.97 -12.30
C ALA A 130 -3.04 -6.09 -11.91
N LEU A 131 -3.27 -7.06 -12.79
CA LEU A 131 -4.14 -8.20 -12.48
C LEU A 131 -3.60 -9.08 -11.36
N ILE A 132 -2.28 -9.37 -11.37
CA ILE A 132 -1.61 -10.13 -10.31
C ILE A 132 -1.69 -9.35 -8.99
N SER A 133 -1.44 -8.03 -9.03
CA SER A 133 -1.50 -7.15 -7.88
C SER A 133 -2.90 -7.11 -7.27
N ILE A 134 -3.93 -6.87 -8.08
CA ILE A 134 -5.32 -6.84 -7.62
C ILE A 134 -5.70 -8.12 -6.88
N PHE A 135 -5.37 -9.29 -7.46
CA PHE A 135 -5.68 -10.57 -6.83
C PHE A 135 -4.92 -10.77 -5.52
N THR A 136 -3.63 -10.46 -5.50
CA THR A 136 -2.76 -10.61 -4.32
C THR A 136 -3.19 -9.65 -3.19
N MET A 137 -3.43 -8.37 -3.52
CA MET A 137 -3.85 -7.36 -2.55
C MET A 137 -5.24 -7.67 -1.98
N TRP A 138 -6.18 -8.11 -2.81
CA TRP A 138 -7.49 -8.54 -2.35
C TRP A 138 -7.38 -9.68 -1.32
N ALA A 139 -6.56 -10.69 -1.59
CA ALA A 139 -6.33 -11.80 -0.66
C ALA A 139 -5.67 -11.31 0.64
N LEU A 140 -4.64 -10.47 0.55
CA LEU A 140 -3.95 -9.91 1.72
C LEU A 140 -4.89 -9.08 2.60
N ILE A 141 -5.70 -8.20 2.00
CA ILE A 141 -6.69 -7.39 2.73
C ILE A 141 -7.64 -8.29 3.51
N HIS A 142 -8.18 -9.34 2.86
CA HIS A 142 -9.10 -10.25 3.51
C HIS A 142 -8.50 -10.89 4.77
N PHE A 143 -7.27 -11.40 4.68
CA PHE A 143 -6.60 -12.04 5.81
C PHE A 143 -6.17 -11.03 6.89
N LYS A 144 -5.69 -9.84 6.52
CA LYS A 144 -5.29 -8.78 7.44
C LYS A 144 -6.49 -8.25 8.24
N VAL A 145 -7.60 -7.94 7.58
CA VAL A 145 -8.84 -7.48 8.25
C VAL A 145 -9.35 -8.54 9.22
N LYS A 146 -9.35 -9.82 8.81
CA LYS A 146 -9.75 -10.91 9.70
C LYS A 146 -8.87 -11.00 10.93
N ALA A 147 -7.55 -10.93 10.77
CA ALA A 147 -6.61 -10.95 11.89
C ALA A 147 -6.75 -9.72 12.80
N GLY A 148 -6.87 -8.52 12.21
CA GLY A 148 -7.04 -7.27 12.94
C GLY A 148 -8.30 -7.23 13.80
N ARG A 149 -9.44 -7.67 13.25
CA ARG A 149 -10.70 -7.77 13.99
C ARG A 149 -10.64 -8.80 15.13
N GLN A 150 -10.01 -9.95 14.90
CA GLN A 150 -9.87 -11.00 15.93
C GLN A 150 -8.95 -10.58 17.08
N LEU A 151 -7.93 -9.75 16.80
CA LEU A 151 -6.99 -9.23 17.79
C LEU A 151 -7.48 -7.91 18.43
N ASN A 152 -8.53 -7.30 17.88
CA ASN A 152 -8.97 -5.94 18.20
C ASN A 152 -7.78 -4.96 18.16
N SER A 153 -6.99 -5.04 17.06
CA SER A 153 -5.74 -4.29 16.88
C SER A 153 -5.89 -3.27 15.75
N ASP A 154 -5.93 -2.00 16.10
CA ASP A 154 -6.00 -0.88 15.15
C ASP A 154 -4.79 -0.86 14.23
N ALA A 155 -3.60 -1.21 14.74
CA ALA A 155 -2.37 -1.26 13.95
C ALA A 155 -2.46 -2.26 12.76
N ILE A 156 -3.07 -3.44 12.97
CA ILE A 156 -3.24 -4.44 11.91
C ILE A 156 -4.35 -4.02 10.93
N LEU A 157 -5.38 -3.33 11.42
CA LEU A 157 -6.42 -2.78 10.56
C LEU A 157 -5.88 -1.64 9.69
N GLU A 158 -4.97 -0.81 10.23
CA GLU A 158 -4.26 0.21 9.47
C GLU A 158 -3.35 -0.39 8.38
N ASP A 159 -2.63 -1.48 8.69
CA ASP A 159 -1.87 -2.23 7.68
C ASP A 159 -2.77 -2.75 6.55
N ALA A 160 -3.99 -3.20 6.88
CA ALA A 160 -4.97 -3.59 5.87
C ALA A 160 -5.46 -2.39 5.04
N ASN A 161 -5.58 -1.19 5.62
CA ASN A 161 -5.96 0.02 4.89
C ASN A 161 -4.85 0.48 3.92
N CYS A 162 -3.57 0.41 4.32
CA CYS A 162 -2.45 0.64 3.40
C CYS A 162 -2.53 -0.32 2.19
N THR A 163 -2.79 -1.61 2.44
CA THR A 163 -2.95 -2.58 1.34
C THR A 163 -4.15 -2.27 0.42
N LYS A 164 -5.22 -1.63 0.92
CA LYS A 164 -6.33 -1.16 0.06
C LYS A 164 -5.89 -0.05 -0.89
N THR A 165 -5.00 0.82 -0.47
CA THR A 165 -4.45 1.86 -1.33
C THR A 165 -3.70 1.25 -2.51
N CYS A 166 -2.85 0.23 -2.28
CA CYS A 166 -2.21 -0.54 -3.35
C CYS A 166 -3.22 -1.14 -4.32
N LEU A 167 -4.34 -1.69 -3.81
CA LEU A 167 -5.41 -2.21 -4.65
C LEU A 167 -6.00 -1.13 -5.56
N TYR A 168 -6.24 0.08 -5.05
CA TYR A 168 -6.76 1.19 -5.86
C TYR A 168 -5.75 1.66 -6.92
N LEU A 169 -4.46 1.71 -6.58
CA LEU A 169 -3.40 2.05 -7.54
C LEU A 169 -3.28 0.99 -8.64
N SER A 170 -3.40 -0.30 -8.28
CA SER A 170 -3.45 -1.40 -9.27
C SER A 170 -4.65 -1.28 -10.22
N LEU A 171 -5.82 -0.84 -9.73
CA LEU A 171 -6.99 -0.58 -10.58
C LEU A 171 -6.76 0.60 -11.52
N ILE A 172 -6.11 1.67 -11.06
CA ILE A 172 -5.75 2.82 -11.91
C ILE A 172 -4.78 2.38 -13.00
N LEU A 173 -3.74 1.62 -12.64
CA LEU A 173 -2.78 1.07 -13.59
C LEU A 173 -3.47 0.19 -14.64
N LEU A 174 -4.38 -0.71 -14.20
CA LEU A 174 -5.13 -1.57 -15.11
C LEU A 174 -5.96 -0.76 -16.10
N LEU A 175 -6.69 0.24 -15.62
CA LEU A 175 -7.53 1.09 -16.48
C LEU A 175 -6.70 1.92 -17.47
N ALA A 176 -5.56 2.48 -17.03
CA ALA A 176 -4.66 3.22 -17.88
C ALA A 176 -4.05 2.32 -18.97
N SER A 177 -3.56 1.13 -18.57
CA SER A 177 -2.93 0.18 -19.49
C SER A 177 -3.91 -0.38 -20.52
N VAL A 178 -5.09 -0.85 -20.08
CA VAL A 178 -6.15 -1.34 -20.98
C VAL A 178 -6.66 -0.21 -21.89
N GLY A 179 -6.84 0.99 -21.33
CA GLY A 179 -7.26 2.16 -22.11
C GLY A 179 -6.29 2.49 -23.22
N TYR A 180 -4.98 2.44 -22.95
CA TYR A 180 -3.95 2.66 -23.96
C TYR A 180 -3.96 1.55 -25.03
N GLU A 181 -3.95 0.28 -24.66
CA GLU A 181 -3.94 -0.85 -25.60
C GLU A 181 -5.14 -0.84 -26.55
N ILE A 182 -6.31 -0.39 -26.09
CA ILE A 182 -7.52 -0.31 -26.93
C ILE A 182 -7.48 0.90 -27.86
N THR A 183 -6.99 2.04 -27.40
CA THR A 183 -7.13 3.32 -28.11
C THR A 183 -5.87 3.79 -28.83
N GLY A 184 -4.69 3.36 -28.37
CA GLY A 184 -3.38 3.85 -28.83
C GLY A 184 -3.10 5.32 -28.49
N ILE A 185 -3.88 5.91 -27.55
CA ILE A 185 -3.73 7.32 -27.15
C ILE A 185 -2.75 7.41 -25.99
N GLY A 186 -1.51 7.86 -26.23
CA GLY A 186 -0.45 7.96 -25.22
C GLY A 186 -0.82 8.79 -23.99
N GLY A 187 -1.69 9.80 -24.16
CA GLY A 187 -2.18 10.61 -23.04
C GLY A 187 -2.92 9.83 -21.95
N ILE A 188 -3.46 8.64 -22.24
CA ILE A 188 -4.16 7.79 -21.27
C ILE A 188 -3.18 7.27 -20.21
N ASP A 189 -1.99 6.82 -20.61
CA ASP A 189 -0.95 6.40 -19.67
C ASP A 189 -0.50 7.58 -18.79
N SER A 190 -0.28 8.74 -19.38
CA SER A 190 0.07 9.95 -18.61
C SER A 190 -1.04 10.37 -17.63
N ILE A 191 -2.32 10.21 -17.98
CA ILE A 191 -3.45 10.44 -17.08
C ILE A 191 -3.42 9.42 -15.93
N GLY A 192 -3.13 8.15 -16.22
CA GLY A 192 -2.93 7.10 -15.20
C GLY A 192 -1.84 7.50 -14.21
N ALA A 193 -0.69 7.97 -14.72
CA ALA A 193 0.41 8.45 -13.88
C ALA A 193 0.01 9.66 -13.00
N VAL A 194 -0.78 10.61 -13.52
CA VAL A 194 -1.32 11.73 -12.73
C VAL A 194 -2.26 11.25 -11.63
N LEU A 195 -3.11 10.29 -11.91
CA LEU A 195 -3.99 9.69 -10.89
C LEU A 195 -3.19 9.00 -9.80
N ILE A 196 -2.14 8.23 -10.15
CA ILE A 196 -1.21 7.66 -9.17
C ILE A 196 -0.56 8.77 -8.35
N ALA A 197 -0.10 9.86 -8.96
CA ALA A 197 0.48 11.00 -8.26
C ALA A 197 -0.48 11.64 -7.24
N ILE A 198 -1.76 11.78 -7.58
CA ILE A 198 -2.79 12.32 -6.67
C ILE A 198 -2.99 11.38 -5.47
N PHE A 199 -3.03 10.08 -5.69
CA PHE A 199 -3.13 9.09 -4.62
C PHE A 199 -1.88 9.12 -3.72
N SER A 200 -0.68 9.08 -4.30
CA SER A 200 0.58 9.17 -3.57
C SER A 200 0.67 10.46 -2.73
N PHE A 201 0.19 11.59 -3.25
CA PHE A 201 0.13 12.83 -2.47
C PHE A 201 -0.79 12.71 -1.24
N ARG A 202 -1.94 12.06 -1.38
CA ARG A 202 -2.87 11.80 -0.27
C ARG A 202 -2.25 10.88 0.78
N GLU A 203 -1.60 9.78 0.34
CA GLU A 203 -0.90 8.86 1.23
C GLU A 203 0.26 9.53 1.98
N GLY A 204 1.03 10.37 1.29
CA GLY A 204 2.08 11.18 1.92
C GLY A 204 1.54 12.06 3.05
N ARG A 205 0.40 12.71 2.84
CA ARG A 205 -0.27 13.52 3.87
C ARG A 205 -0.74 12.65 5.05
N GLU A 206 -1.35 11.51 4.78
CA GLU A 206 -1.83 10.59 5.80
C GLU A 206 -0.67 10.02 6.63
N ALA A 207 0.46 9.67 5.99
CA ALA A 207 1.67 9.22 6.68
C ALA A 207 2.19 10.29 7.68
N PHE A 208 2.14 11.59 7.32
CA PHE A 208 2.51 12.67 8.24
C PHE A 208 1.49 12.87 9.36
N GLU A 209 0.20 12.75 9.11
CA GLU A 209 -0.85 12.83 10.13
C GLU A 209 -0.66 11.70 11.16
N LYS A 210 -0.41 10.46 10.71
CA LYS A 210 -0.07 9.32 11.58
C LYS A 210 1.23 9.53 12.37
N ALA A 211 2.27 10.08 11.74
CA ALA A 211 3.54 10.37 12.41
C ALA A 211 3.40 11.42 13.53
N ARG A 212 2.41 12.31 13.43
CA ARG A 212 2.07 13.31 14.47
C ARG A 212 1.17 12.77 15.58
N GLY A 213 0.65 11.55 15.42
CA GLY A 213 -0.33 10.99 16.36
C GLY A 213 -1.75 11.51 16.16
N GLU A 214 -2.01 12.19 15.05
CA GLU A 214 -3.32 12.69 14.61
C GLU A 214 -4.04 11.61 13.79
N SER A 215 -4.21 10.39 14.36
CA SER A 215 -5.05 9.40 13.69
C SER A 215 -6.49 9.90 13.67
N ARG A 216 -7.02 10.20 12.49
CA ARG A 216 -8.45 10.43 12.35
C ARG A 216 -9.15 9.12 12.70
N HIS A 217 -9.82 9.09 13.85
CA HIS A 217 -10.88 8.14 14.07
C HIS A 217 -11.86 8.29 12.90
N CYS A 218 -11.97 7.26 12.09
CA CYS A 218 -13.11 7.09 11.19
C CYS A 218 -14.34 6.66 12.03
N ASP A 219 -14.68 7.46 13.03
CA ASP A 219 -15.91 7.37 13.79
C ASP A 219 -16.85 8.44 13.24
N ASN A 220 -17.55 8.14 12.15
CA ASN A 220 -18.85 8.78 11.85
C ASN A 220 -19.45 8.19 10.59
N ALA A 221 -19.86 6.93 10.64
CA ALA A 221 -20.81 6.37 9.67
C ALA A 221 -21.63 5.19 10.23
N GLU A 222 -21.99 5.24 11.52
CA GLU A 222 -23.05 4.36 12.05
C GLU A 222 -23.74 5.04 13.25
N SER A 223 -24.42 6.16 12.98
CA SER A 223 -25.51 6.64 13.83
C SER A 223 -26.42 7.57 13.01
N SER A 224 -27.25 6.96 12.18
CA SER A 224 -28.54 7.55 11.78
C SER A 224 -29.46 6.45 11.33
#